data_5e04a617d4dda7ccc4c356fb97a9eb62
#
_entry.id   5e04a617d4dda7ccc4c356fb97a9eb62
#
_cell.length_a   1.000
_cell.length_b   1.000
_cell.length_c   1.000
_cell.angle_alpha   90.00
_cell.angle_beta   90.00
_cell.angle_gamma   90.00
#
_symmetry.space_group_name_H-M   'P 1'
#
loop_
_entity.id
_entity.type
_entity.pdbx_description
1 polymer ?
#
loop_
_entity_poly.entity_id
_entity_poly.type
_entity_poly.pdbx_seq_one_letter_code
_entity_poly.pdbx_strand_id
1 'polypeptide(L)'
;MVKAQQQDTVFTKQSIKSTQYEFLFSYYQQDGNHSAITGGTGTEQLKVYINKVNVTHGIDSFNTILIEAGMDIISSASTDRIDFRVSSASAKDNRFWIAAGYQRGSKDKKQLAGIRPSVAMESDYLSWGLSAWWTSRNDLNNWRYGVNVQLFADDLRWGRLNEDFRRPVTVVYPVELRDSVWFDIYMRYTYNVDFDFQHDINRRMSIGFFPGIIFQHGLLSTPFHRFYFVGATKAVVENLPQQRVKVPLGVQLNSFIGARLVLQLYYRYYWDNYGIHGHTINLETPIKIIPQLTFVPFVRFYSQQGAKYFFPYQTANAGEAFFTSDYDLSGFTSFKYGAGIRFSSVKDTFFKQISLRYAHYRRNDGLYFNQVSSYFNMVGK
;
A
#
# COMPACT_ATOMS: atom_id res chain seq x y z
N MET A 1 -52.14 10.05 -37.24
CA MET A 1 -51.71 10.85 -36.08
C MET A 1 -51.55 9.89 -34.91
N VAL A 2 -50.32 9.47 -34.60
CA VAL A 2 -50.00 8.65 -33.46
C VAL A 2 -49.54 9.59 -32.35
N LYS A 3 -50.31 9.71 -31.28
CA LYS A 3 -49.90 10.44 -30.06
C LYS A 3 -48.80 9.62 -29.35
N ALA A 4 -47.59 10.15 -29.34
CA ALA A 4 -46.54 9.65 -28.47
C ALA A 4 -46.97 9.96 -27.00
N GLN A 5 -47.23 8.93 -26.21
CA GLN A 5 -47.30 9.04 -24.75
C GLN A 5 -45.92 9.39 -24.21
N GLN A 6 -45.78 10.62 -23.74
CA GLN A 6 -44.73 11.03 -22.85
C GLN A 6 -44.91 10.27 -21.54
N GLN A 7 -44.16 9.21 -21.33
CA GLN A 7 -44.00 8.61 -20.00
C GLN A 7 -43.16 9.57 -19.19
N ASP A 8 -43.78 10.39 -18.34
CA ASP A 8 -43.11 11.08 -17.24
C ASP A 8 -42.50 10.01 -16.32
N THR A 9 -41.23 9.70 -16.53
CA THR A 9 -40.44 8.97 -15.52
C THR A 9 -40.24 9.93 -14.35
N VAL A 10 -41.14 9.87 -13.39
CA VAL A 10 -40.94 10.45 -12.06
C VAL A 10 -39.71 9.77 -11.49
N PHE A 11 -38.57 10.45 -11.56
CA PHE A 11 -37.37 10.08 -10.82
C PHE A 11 -37.71 10.19 -9.33
N THR A 12 -38.20 9.12 -8.75
CA THR A 12 -38.30 8.97 -7.31
C THR A 12 -36.86 9.05 -6.78
N LYS A 13 -36.57 10.12 -6.06
CA LYS A 13 -35.36 10.28 -5.27
C LYS A 13 -35.28 9.08 -4.34
N GLN A 14 -34.57 8.00 -4.76
CA GLN A 14 -34.26 6.93 -3.84
C GLN A 14 -33.32 7.54 -2.81
N SER A 15 -33.77 7.62 -1.59
CA SER A 15 -32.93 7.88 -0.42
C SER A 15 -31.85 6.78 -0.41
N ILE A 16 -30.61 7.12 -0.74
CA ILE A 16 -29.49 6.18 -0.78
C ILE A 16 -29.03 5.96 0.67
N LYS A 17 -29.89 5.40 1.49
CA LYS A 17 -29.49 4.77 2.75
C LYS A 17 -29.05 3.36 2.41
N SER A 18 -27.93 3.22 1.74
CA SER A 18 -27.34 1.91 1.47
C SER A 18 -26.03 1.77 2.22
N THR A 19 -25.81 0.60 2.78
CA THR A 19 -24.53 0.24 3.38
C THR A 19 -23.80 -0.70 2.45
N GLN A 20 -22.62 -0.30 2.03
CA GLN A 20 -21.72 -1.15 1.25
C GLN A 20 -20.70 -1.77 2.18
N TYR A 21 -20.51 -3.07 2.05
CA TYR A 21 -19.49 -3.85 2.74
C TYR A 21 -18.50 -4.40 1.73
N GLU A 22 -17.24 -4.20 1.98
CA GLU A 22 -16.16 -4.78 1.18
C GLU A 22 -15.28 -5.63 2.09
N PHE A 23 -14.99 -6.83 1.65
CA PHE A 23 -14.13 -7.76 2.36
C PHE A 23 -12.98 -8.16 1.45
N LEU A 24 -11.74 -7.97 1.91
CA LEU A 24 -10.53 -8.42 1.24
C LEU A 24 -9.82 -9.43 2.14
N PHE A 25 -9.53 -10.58 1.58
CA PHE A 25 -8.62 -11.55 2.15
C PHE A 25 -7.45 -11.75 1.18
N SER A 26 -6.21 -11.80 1.69
CA SER A 26 -5.04 -12.13 0.88
C SER A 26 -4.09 -13.03 1.66
N TYR A 27 -3.61 -14.05 1.00
CA TYR A 27 -2.50 -14.88 1.45
C TYR A 27 -1.28 -14.54 0.62
N TYR A 28 -0.16 -14.29 1.29
CA TYR A 28 1.12 -13.93 0.70
C TYR A 28 2.18 -14.87 1.25
N GLN A 29 3.02 -15.41 0.37
CA GLN A 29 4.16 -16.22 0.74
C GLN A 29 5.38 -15.80 -0.05
N GLN A 30 6.42 -15.37 0.65
CA GLN A 30 7.70 -14.92 0.10
C GLN A 30 8.82 -15.87 0.47
N ASP A 31 9.85 -15.90 -0.37
CA ASP A 31 11.14 -16.50 -0.10
C ASP A 31 12.25 -15.68 -0.79
N GLY A 32 13.43 -15.63 -0.19
CA GLY A 32 14.61 -14.88 -0.66
C GLY A 32 15.83 -15.21 0.19
N ASN A 33 16.97 -14.61 -0.15
CA ASN A 33 18.26 -14.95 0.44
C ASN A 33 19.01 -13.73 1.00
N HIS A 34 18.40 -12.56 1.09
CA HIS A 34 19.04 -11.30 1.43
C HIS A 34 18.40 -10.58 2.61
N SER A 35 18.11 -11.32 3.69
CA SER A 35 17.46 -10.75 4.87
C SER A 35 18.28 -9.61 5.48
N ALA A 36 17.69 -8.42 5.58
CA ALA A 36 18.32 -7.26 6.22
C ALA A 36 18.52 -7.47 7.73
N ILE A 37 17.70 -8.31 8.37
CA ILE A 37 17.83 -8.66 9.80
C ILE A 37 19.15 -9.40 10.06
N THR A 38 19.67 -10.09 9.07
CA THR A 38 20.95 -10.82 9.16
C THR A 38 22.07 -10.16 8.34
N GLY A 39 21.90 -8.88 8.00
CA GLY A 39 22.91 -8.09 7.30
C GLY A 39 22.97 -8.29 5.79
N GLY A 40 21.83 -8.60 5.16
CA GLY A 40 21.73 -8.81 3.71
C GLY A 40 22.09 -10.22 3.27
N THR A 41 22.13 -11.19 4.20
CA THR A 41 22.39 -12.62 3.93
C THR A 41 21.39 -13.47 4.70
N GLY A 42 21.15 -14.72 4.24
CA GLY A 42 20.22 -15.64 4.90
C GLY A 42 18.80 -15.52 4.39
N THR A 43 17.92 -16.38 4.91
CA THR A 43 16.55 -16.54 4.39
C THR A 43 15.64 -15.35 4.71
N GLU A 44 14.75 -15.03 3.76
CA GLU A 44 13.70 -14.01 3.89
C GLU A 44 12.30 -14.64 3.80
N GLN A 45 12.13 -15.80 4.39
CA GLN A 45 10.83 -16.49 4.34
C GLN A 45 9.80 -15.75 5.15
N LEU A 46 8.68 -15.44 4.49
CA LEU A 46 7.57 -14.69 5.07
C LEU A 46 6.23 -15.24 4.60
N LYS A 47 5.29 -15.41 5.52
CA LYS A 47 3.89 -15.72 5.22
C LYS A 47 3.01 -14.68 5.90
N VAL A 48 2.10 -14.09 5.15
CA VAL A 48 1.18 -13.06 5.65
C VAL A 48 -0.25 -13.40 5.27
N TYR A 49 -1.15 -13.34 6.24
CA TYR A 49 -2.59 -13.36 6.03
C TYR A 49 -3.13 -11.97 6.28
N ILE A 50 -3.65 -11.34 5.24
CA ILE A 50 -4.19 -9.99 5.26
C ILE A 50 -5.71 -10.10 5.26
N ASN A 51 -6.36 -9.48 6.25
CA ASN A 51 -7.80 -9.37 6.33
C ASN A 51 -8.18 -7.90 6.43
N LYS A 52 -9.06 -7.44 5.56
CA LYS A 52 -9.53 -6.05 5.54
C LYS A 52 -11.03 -5.97 5.31
N VAL A 53 -11.69 -5.13 6.08
CA VAL A 53 -13.10 -4.81 5.96
C VAL A 53 -13.25 -3.32 5.75
N ASN A 54 -14.02 -2.92 4.74
CA ASN A 54 -14.47 -1.56 4.54
C ASN A 54 -16.00 -1.52 4.65
N VAL A 55 -16.51 -0.55 5.39
CA VAL A 55 -17.94 -0.25 5.49
C VAL A 55 -18.16 1.19 5.06
N THR A 56 -18.99 1.37 4.04
CA THR A 56 -19.40 2.69 3.55
C THR A 56 -20.88 2.83 3.76
N HIS A 57 -21.31 3.76 4.63
CA HIS A 57 -22.72 3.99 4.96
C HIS A 57 -23.14 5.39 4.53
N GLY A 58 -24.07 5.46 3.59
CA GLY A 58 -24.75 6.71 3.20
C GLY A 58 -25.76 7.13 4.26
N ILE A 59 -25.50 8.22 4.98
CA ILE A 59 -26.44 8.82 5.93
C ILE A 59 -27.60 9.46 5.16
N ASP A 60 -27.23 10.19 4.10
CA ASP A 60 -28.15 10.84 3.18
C ASP A 60 -27.52 10.97 1.78
N SER A 61 -28.10 11.80 0.92
CA SER A 61 -27.65 12.00 -0.48
C SER A 61 -26.30 12.70 -0.59
N PHE A 62 -25.76 13.28 0.49
CA PHE A 62 -24.53 14.07 0.49
C PHE A 62 -23.52 13.58 1.52
N ASN A 63 -23.95 12.92 2.56
CA ASN A 63 -23.13 12.58 3.72
C ASN A 63 -22.92 11.07 3.81
N THR A 64 -21.67 10.66 4.00
CA THR A 64 -21.27 9.25 4.04
C THR A 64 -20.28 9.04 5.19
N ILE A 65 -20.46 7.97 5.94
CA ILE A 65 -19.50 7.45 6.92
C ILE A 65 -18.69 6.34 6.26
N LEU A 66 -17.40 6.33 6.53
CA LEU A 66 -16.42 5.36 6.06
C LEU A 66 -15.78 4.71 7.28
N ILE A 67 -15.77 3.39 7.34
CA ILE A 67 -15.04 2.63 8.38
C ILE A 67 -14.15 1.63 7.66
N GLU A 68 -12.89 1.60 8.02
CA GLU A 68 -11.92 0.63 7.55
C GLU A 68 -11.28 -0.04 8.77
N ALA A 69 -11.21 -1.35 8.77
CA ALA A 69 -10.49 -2.09 9.78
C ALA A 69 -9.76 -3.26 9.14
N GLY A 70 -8.63 -3.66 9.70
CA GLY A 70 -7.93 -4.81 9.20
C GLY A 70 -6.96 -5.40 10.20
N MET A 71 -6.50 -6.60 9.87
CA MET A 71 -5.53 -7.37 10.63
C MET A 71 -4.64 -8.14 9.67
N ASP A 72 -3.32 -7.98 9.83
CA ASP A 72 -2.31 -8.81 9.19
C ASP A 72 -1.74 -9.78 10.23
N ILE A 73 -1.69 -11.06 9.89
CA ILE A 73 -1.01 -12.09 10.68
C ILE A 73 0.26 -12.43 9.92
N ILE A 74 1.40 -12.10 10.49
CA ILE A 74 2.72 -12.20 9.88
C ILE A 74 3.46 -13.37 10.54
N SER A 75 3.95 -14.30 9.74
CA SER A 75 4.83 -15.38 10.20
C SER A 75 6.11 -15.33 9.40
N SER A 76 7.23 -15.08 10.07
CA SER A 76 8.57 -15.07 9.46
C SER A 76 9.37 -16.28 9.91
N ALA A 77 10.09 -16.90 8.98
CA ALA A 77 11.03 -17.99 9.24
C ALA A 77 12.50 -17.53 9.10
N SER A 78 12.75 -16.23 9.06
CA SER A 78 14.13 -15.67 8.99
C SER A 78 14.88 -15.80 10.32
N THR A 79 14.61 -16.86 11.10
CA THR A 79 15.07 -16.98 12.49
C THR A 79 16.27 -17.91 12.68
N ASP A 80 16.84 -18.42 11.61
CA ASP A 80 17.97 -19.37 11.68
C ASP A 80 19.25 -18.81 12.29
N ARG A 81 19.34 -17.46 12.49
CA ARG A 81 20.51 -16.77 13.09
C ARG A 81 20.14 -15.69 14.13
N ILE A 82 18.89 -15.64 14.59
CA ILE A 82 18.42 -14.57 15.49
C ILE A 82 18.20 -15.14 16.89
N ASP A 83 18.73 -14.45 17.89
CA ASP A 83 18.51 -14.78 19.29
C ASP A 83 17.05 -14.57 19.66
N PHE A 84 16.35 -15.63 20.03
CA PHE A 84 14.88 -15.68 20.27
C PHE A 84 14.34 -14.66 21.28
N ARG A 85 15.21 -13.96 22.00
CA ARG A 85 14.82 -13.07 23.09
C ARG A 85 14.63 -11.60 22.68
N VAL A 86 15.01 -11.20 21.44
CA VAL A 86 15.31 -9.78 21.22
C VAL A 86 14.78 -9.22 19.89
N SER A 87 14.03 -9.96 19.08
CA SER A 87 13.65 -9.46 17.76
C SER A 87 12.16 -9.62 17.49
N SER A 88 11.52 -8.55 16.98
CA SER A 88 10.16 -8.60 16.40
C SER A 88 10.09 -9.49 15.16
N ALA A 89 11.23 -9.86 14.61
CA ALA A 89 11.38 -10.94 13.65
C ALA A 89 11.13 -12.33 14.23
N SER A 90 10.70 -12.41 15.52
CA SER A 90 10.21 -13.62 16.14
C SER A 90 9.02 -14.18 15.34
N ALA A 91 8.90 -15.50 15.34
CA ALA A 91 8.09 -16.34 14.46
C ALA A 91 6.64 -15.89 14.15
N LYS A 92 6.07 -14.93 14.85
CA LYS A 92 4.74 -14.36 14.58
C LYS A 92 4.64 -12.91 15.05
N ASP A 93 4.07 -12.07 14.20
CA ASP A 93 3.64 -10.72 14.54
C ASP A 93 2.22 -10.47 14.03
N ASN A 94 1.52 -9.53 14.66
CA ASN A 94 0.17 -9.15 14.28
C ASN A 94 0.10 -7.64 14.16
N ARG A 95 -0.38 -7.17 13.02
CA ARG A 95 -0.67 -5.77 12.79
C ARG A 95 -2.16 -5.54 12.76
N PHE A 96 -2.63 -4.57 13.51
CA PHE A 96 -4.02 -4.14 13.53
C PHE A 96 -4.12 -2.70 13.08
N TRP A 97 -5.17 -2.36 12.33
CA TRP A 97 -5.48 -0.97 12.04
C TRP A 97 -6.97 -0.72 11.96
N ILE A 98 -7.35 0.50 12.31
CA ILE A 98 -8.71 1.00 12.16
C ILE A 98 -8.67 2.45 11.68
N ALA A 99 -9.61 2.80 10.82
CA ALA A 99 -9.83 4.16 10.37
C ALA A 99 -11.32 4.45 10.30
N ALA A 100 -11.73 5.64 10.74
CA ALA A 100 -13.11 6.09 10.64
C ALA A 100 -13.13 7.44 9.92
N GLY A 101 -13.96 7.58 8.91
CA GLY A 101 -13.99 8.77 8.06
C GLY A 101 -15.39 9.30 7.85
N TYR A 102 -15.42 10.58 7.53
CA TYR A 102 -16.61 11.27 7.09
C TYR A 102 -16.35 11.95 5.76
N GLN A 103 -17.31 11.84 4.85
CA GLN A 103 -17.24 12.38 3.52
C GLN A 103 -18.52 13.15 3.19
N ARG A 104 -18.38 14.30 2.57
CA ARG A 104 -19.49 15.13 2.13
C ARG A 104 -19.37 15.47 0.66
N GLY A 105 -20.46 15.26 -0.07
CA GLY A 105 -20.64 15.69 -1.45
C GLY A 105 -21.32 17.07 -1.54
N SER A 106 -21.00 17.82 -2.58
CA SER A 106 -21.69 19.05 -2.93
C SER A 106 -23.12 18.77 -3.41
N LYS A 107 -23.98 19.80 -3.39
CA LYS A 107 -25.40 19.67 -3.83
C LYS A 107 -25.53 19.25 -5.30
N ASP A 108 -24.62 19.69 -6.16
CA ASP A 108 -24.54 19.32 -7.57
C ASP A 108 -23.83 17.97 -7.80
N LYS A 109 -23.33 17.31 -6.73
CA LYS A 109 -22.60 16.04 -6.74
C LYS A 109 -21.32 16.07 -7.59
N LYS A 110 -20.77 17.25 -7.87
CA LYS A 110 -19.55 17.41 -8.62
C LYS A 110 -18.30 17.46 -7.75
N GLN A 111 -18.46 17.81 -6.49
CA GLN A 111 -17.36 17.87 -5.54
C GLN A 111 -17.62 16.91 -4.38
N LEU A 112 -16.52 16.36 -3.86
CA LEU A 112 -16.51 15.47 -2.73
C LEU A 112 -15.32 15.80 -1.86
N ALA A 113 -15.52 15.97 -0.56
CA ALA A 113 -14.45 16.17 0.40
C ALA A 113 -14.65 15.25 1.60
N GLY A 114 -13.56 14.81 2.20
CA GLY A 114 -13.63 13.94 3.37
C GLY A 114 -12.37 14.02 4.21
N ILE A 115 -12.51 13.50 5.43
CA ILE A 115 -11.45 13.39 6.42
C ILE A 115 -11.53 12.02 7.10
N ARG A 116 -10.38 11.42 7.43
CA ARG A 116 -10.32 10.09 8.03
C ARG A 116 -9.11 9.97 8.96
N PRO A 117 -9.27 10.07 10.28
CA PRO A 117 -8.30 9.61 11.26
C PRO A 117 -8.14 8.09 11.21
N SER A 118 -6.94 7.62 11.58
CA SER A 118 -6.60 6.21 11.63
C SER A 118 -5.60 5.92 12.74
N VAL A 119 -5.61 4.69 13.22
CA VAL A 119 -4.62 4.15 14.15
C VAL A 119 -4.18 2.79 13.64
N ALA A 120 -2.89 2.51 13.67
CA ALA A 120 -2.33 1.19 13.39
C ALA A 120 -1.33 0.80 14.48
N MET A 121 -1.27 -0.48 14.81
CA MET A 121 -0.41 -1.01 15.87
C MET A 121 0.18 -2.36 15.47
N GLU A 122 1.47 -2.52 15.76
CA GLU A 122 2.26 -3.74 15.63
C GLU A 122 3.18 -3.85 16.86
N SER A 123 3.94 -4.92 17.03
CA SER A 123 4.83 -5.09 18.19
C SER A 123 5.87 -3.97 18.35
N ASP A 124 6.37 -3.45 17.24
CA ASP A 124 7.43 -2.43 17.17
C ASP A 124 6.95 -1.08 16.60
N TYR A 125 5.64 -0.90 16.49
CA TYR A 125 5.08 0.22 15.76
C TYR A 125 3.70 0.62 16.29
N LEU A 126 3.52 1.92 16.56
CA LEU A 126 2.22 2.54 16.78
C LEU A 126 2.11 3.78 15.91
N SER A 127 1.14 3.83 15.04
CA SER A 127 0.93 4.93 14.10
C SER A 127 -0.40 5.63 14.34
N TRP A 128 -0.35 6.95 14.31
CA TRP A 128 -1.51 7.83 14.23
C TRP A 128 -1.52 8.46 12.85
N GLY A 129 -2.63 8.31 12.15
CA GLY A 129 -2.79 8.84 10.80
C GLY A 129 -3.97 9.81 10.70
N LEU A 130 -3.85 10.79 9.82
CA LEU A 130 -4.94 11.66 9.39
C LEU A 130 -4.89 11.80 7.88
N SER A 131 -5.98 11.46 7.21
CA SER A 131 -6.15 11.65 5.78
C SER A 131 -7.25 12.65 5.49
N ALA A 132 -7.04 13.55 4.53
CA ALA A 132 -8.05 14.45 4.01
C ALA A 132 -7.99 14.44 2.49
N TRP A 133 -9.14 14.45 1.83
CA TRP A 133 -9.21 14.45 0.37
C TRP A 133 -10.28 15.38 -0.13
N TRP A 134 -10.06 15.89 -1.33
CA TRP A 134 -11.03 16.61 -2.11
C TRP A 134 -10.97 16.16 -3.56
N THR A 135 -12.13 15.98 -4.18
CA THR A 135 -12.24 15.66 -5.60
C THR A 135 -13.28 16.57 -6.26
N SER A 136 -13.04 16.91 -7.51
CA SER A 136 -13.95 17.71 -8.32
C SER A 136 -14.07 17.15 -9.72
N ARG A 137 -15.27 17.19 -10.28
CA ARG A 137 -15.55 16.80 -11.65
C ARG A 137 -16.10 17.99 -12.42
N ASN A 138 -15.49 18.26 -13.57
CA ASN A 138 -15.95 19.25 -14.53
C ASN A 138 -16.51 18.53 -15.77
N ASP A 139 -17.83 18.49 -15.89
CA ASP A 139 -18.51 17.78 -16.98
C ASP A 139 -18.43 18.52 -18.32
N LEU A 140 -18.13 19.83 -18.33
CA LEU A 140 -18.03 20.63 -19.57
C LEU A 140 -16.81 20.25 -20.40
N ASN A 141 -15.70 19.94 -19.73
CA ASN A 141 -14.44 19.61 -20.38
C ASN A 141 -13.93 18.22 -20.03
N ASN A 142 -14.75 17.36 -19.42
CA ASN A 142 -14.45 15.96 -19.08
C ASN A 142 -13.22 15.78 -18.17
N TRP A 143 -12.93 16.74 -17.31
CA TRP A 143 -11.84 16.65 -16.34
C TRP A 143 -12.34 16.25 -14.94
N ARG A 144 -11.51 15.45 -14.28
CA ARG A 144 -11.61 15.14 -12.85
C ARG A 144 -10.32 15.54 -12.17
N TYR A 145 -10.43 16.16 -11.01
CA TYR A 145 -9.32 16.65 -10.20
C TYR A 145 -9.46 16.07 -8.81
N GLY A 146 -8.34 15.70 -8.23
CA GLY A 146 -8.29 15.23 -6.85
C GLY A 146 -7.02 15.70 -6.17
N VAL A 147 -7.11 15.90 -4.86
CA VAL A 147 -5.98 16.04 -3.96
C VAL A 147 -6.24 15.19 -2.73
N ASN A 148 -5.21 14.50 -2.28
CA ASN A 148 -5.22 13.71 -1.07
C ASN A 148 -4.00 14.09 -0.22
N VAL A 149 -4.23 14.43 1.04
CA VAL A 149 -3.19 14.74 2.01
C VAL A 149 -3.25 13.69 3.12
N GLN A 150 -2.10 13.12 3.46
CA GLN A 150 -1.99 12.14 4.53
C GLN A 150 -0.83 12.51 5.45
N LEU A 151 -1.09 12.47 6.72
CA LEU A 151 -0.15 12.77 7.79
C LEU A 151 -0.06 11.55 8.69
N PHE A 152 1.16 11.11 9.00
CA PHE A 152 1.38 10.00 9.93
C PHE A 152 2.43 10.40 10.97
N ALA A 153 2.17 9.99 12.21
CA ALA A 153 3.11 10.05 13.30
C ALA A 153 3.29 8.63 13.84
N ASP A 154 4.46 8.06 13.61
CA ASP A 154 4.79 6.70 13.95
C ASP A 154 5.72 6.68 15.16
N ASP A 155 5.34 6.00 16.22
CA ASP A 155 6.17 5.68 17.35
C ASP A 155 6.75 4.28 17.16
N LEU A 156 8.05 4.20 16.92
CA LEU A 156 8.79 2.99 16.55
C LEU A 156 9.42 2.27 17.74
N ARG A 157 9.00 2.58 18.97
CA ARG A 157 9.46 1.87 20.17
C ARG A 157 8.88 0.47 20.23
N TRP A 158 9.74 -0.48 20.50
CA TRP A 158 9.47 -1.90 20.46
C TRP A 158 8.89 -2.46 21.78
N GLY A 159 8.26 -3.64 21.73
CA GLY A 159 7.80 -4.40 22.89
C GLY A 159 6.41 -4.03 23.42
N ARG A 160 5.61 -3.25 22.67
CA ARG A 160 4.29 -2.78 23.12
C ARG A 160 3.25 -3.88 23.28
N LEU A 161 3.35 -4.98 22.52
CA LEU A 161 2.40 -6.10 22.55
C LEU A 161 2.92 -7.32 23.31
N ASN A 162 4.06 -7.21 24.02
CA ASN A 162 4.57 -8.27 24.87
C ASN A 162 3.78 -8.37 26.20
N GLU A 163 3.90 -9.49 26.89
CA GLU A 163 3.24 -9.77 28.16
C GLU A 163 3.52 -8.71 29.25
N ASP A 164 4.62 -7.97 29.10
CA ASP A 164 5.01 -6.83 29.94
C ASP A 164 4.35 -5.49 29.57
N PHE A 165 3.29 -5.49 28.77
CA PHE A 165 2.56 -4.28 28.33
C PHE A 165 2.11 -3.35 29.48
N ARG A 166 2.05 -3.87 30.71
CA ARG A 166 1.69 -3.10 31.93
C ARG A 166 2.85 -2.32 32.54
N ARG A 167 4.08 -2.51 32.07
CA ARG A 167 5.25 -1.77 32.56
C ARG A 167 5.53 -0.58 31.65
N PRO A 168 6.03 0.56 32.18
CA PRO A 168 6.56 1.61 31.33
C PRO A 168 7.58 0.97 30.39
N VAL A 169 7.38 1.14 29.10
CA VAL A 169 8.11 0.46 28.03
C VAL A 169 9.61 0.69 28.23
N THR A 170 10.27 -0.24 28.88
CA THR A 170 11.72 -0.35 28.81
C THR A 170 11.98 -0.89 27.42
N VAL A 171 12.39 -0.03 26.51
CA VAL A 171 12.71 -0.41 25.14
C VAL A 171 13.87 -1.39 25.19
N VAL A 172 13.59 -2.68 24.95
CA VAL A 172 14.63 -3.69 24.89
C VAL A 172 15.13 -3.76 23.46
N TYR A 173 16.10 -2.92 23.14
CA TYR A 173 16.80 -2.99 21.86
C TYR A 173 17.80 -4.14 21.85
N PRO A 174 18.15 -4.70 20.67
CA PRO A 174 19.26 -5.63 20.53
C PRO A 174 20.53 -5.10 21.20
N VAL A 175 21.36 -6.00 21.72
CA VAL A 175 22.58 -5.62 22.48
C VAL A 175 23.48 -4.70 21.66
N GLU A 176 23.52 -4.91 20.34
CA GLU A 176 24.30 -4.12 19.39
C GLU A 176 23.85 -2.66 19.32
N LEU A 177 22.64 -2.36 19.79
CA LEU A 177 22.03 -1.03 19.73
C LEU A 177 22.18 -0.23 21.01
N ARG A 178 22.57 -0.86 22.12
CA ARG A 178 22.57 -0.22 23.43
C ARG A 178 23.53 0.96 23.53
N ASP A 179 24.53 1.02 22.68
CA ASP A 179 25.55 2.07 22.66
C ASP A 179 25.35 3.12 21.54
N SER A 180 24.19 3.10 20.87
CA SER A 180 23.93 3.98 19.71
C SER A 180 23.23 5.27 20.10
N VAL A 181 23.80 6.42 19.72
CA VAL A 181 23.30 7.78 20.05
C VAL A 181 21.91 8.07 19.46
N TRP A 182 21.49 7.38 18.42
CA TRP A 182 20.21 7.61 17.75
C TRP A 182 18.99 7.01 18.46
N PHE A 183 19.17 6.34 19.59
CA PHE A 183 18.07 5.85 20.43
C PHE A 183 17.14 6.90 20.96
N ASP A 184 17.58 8.14 21.09
CA ASP A 184 16.76 9.24 21.54
C ASP A 184 15.71 9.63 20.50
N ILE A 185 15.89 9.16 19.24
CA ILE A 185 15.00 9.42 18.12
C ILE A 185 14.20 8.17 17.83
N TYR A 186 12.95 8.14 18.23
CA TYR A 186 12.04 7.01 18.03
C TYR A 186 10.79 7.36 17.23
N MET A 187 10.56 8.63 16.93
CA MET A 187 9.43 9.08 16.13
C MET A 187 9.81 9.18 14.65
N ARG A 188 8.88 8.79 13.80
CA ARG A 188 8.91 9.05 12.36
C ARG A 188 7.66 9.79 11.95
N TYR A 189 7.82 10.87 11.22
CA TYR A 189 6.72 11.64 10.65
C TYR A 189 6.72 11.49 9.13
N THR A 190 5.53 11.29 8.57
CA THR A 190 5.35 11.14 7.12
C THR A 190 4.23 12.08 6.66
N TYR A 191 4.52 12.88 5.66
CA TYR A 191 3.61 13.83 5.02
C TYR A 191 3.49 13.45 3.55
N ASN A 192 2.31 13.06 3.10
CA ASN A 192 2.04 12.71 1.71
C ASN A 192 1.06 13.71 1.12
N VAL A 193 1.35 14.18 -0.09
CA VAL A 193 0.41 14.95 -0.91
C VAL A 193 0.38 14.30 -2.28
N ASP A 194 -0.79 13.80 -2.67
CA ASP A 194 -1.02 13.18 -3.95
C ASP A 194 -2.06 13.97 -4.73
N PHE A 195 -1.82 14.16 -6.02
CA PHE A 195 -2.76 14.79 -6.94
C PHE A 195 -3.27 13.76 -7.96
N ASP A 196 -4.49 13.94 -8.38
CA ASP A 196 -5.19 13.13 -9.36
C ASP A 196 -5.77 14.05 -10.44
N PHE A 197 -5.27 13.95 -11.66
CA PHE A 197 -5.76 14.65 -12.82
C PHE A 197 -6.18 13.64 -13.87
N GLN A 198 -7.48 13.53 -14.14
CA GLN A 198 -7.99 12.59 -15.13
C GLN A 198 -8.80 13.32 -16.19
N HIS A 199 -8.60 12.92 -17.45
CA HIS A 199 -9.31 13.47 -18.59
C HIS A 199 -9.90 12.34 -19.44
N ASP A 200 -11.21 12.42 -19.68
CA ASP A 200 -11.89 11.53 -20.61
C ASP A 200 -11.75 12.11 -22.04
N ILE A 201 -10.74 11.62 -22.81
CA ILE A 201 -10.44 12.06 -24.18
C ILE A 201 -11.65 11.81 -25.07
N ASN A 202 -12.30 10.68 -24.90
CA ASN A 202 -13.55 10.32 -25.57
C ASN A 202 -14.25 9.21 -24.77
N ARG A 203 -15.40 8.70 -25.27
CA ARG A 203 -16.19 7.65 -24.61
C ARG A 203 -15.45 6.32 -24.41
N ARG A 204 -14.30 6.12 -25.04
CA ARG A 204 -13.51 4.88 -25.00
C ARG A 204 -12.12 5.05 -24.42
N MET A 205 -11.63 6.26 -24.28
CA MET A 205 -10.27 6.53 -23.81
C MET A 205 -10.26 7.57 -22.71
N SER A 206 -9.51 7.28 -21.65
CA SER A 206 -9.17 8.26 -20.61
C SER A 206 -7.69 8.22 -20.30
N ILE A 207 -7.15 9.36 -19.94
CA ILE A 207 -5.78 9.53 -19.45
C ILE A 207 -5.80 10.08 -18.03
N GLY A 208 -4.90 9.61 -17.19
CA GLY A 208 -4.69 10.11 -15.82
C GLY A 208 -3.24 10.49 -15.62
N PHE A 209 -3.01 11.54 -14.83
CA PHE A 209 -1.71 11.96 -14.34
C PHE A 209 -1.76 12.07 -12.81
N PHE A 210 -0.83 11.40 -12.13
CA PHE A 210 -0.83 11.21 -10.68
C PHE A 210 0.53 11.61 -10.09
N PRO A 211 0.84 12.90 -9.95
CA PRO A 211 2.04 13.35 -9.27
C PRO A 211 1.82 13.33 -7.76
N GLY A 212 2.89 13.00 -7.04
CA GLY A 212 2.90 13.02 -5.57
C GLY A 212 4.20 13.55 -5.01
N ILE A 213 4.16 13.94 -3.76
CA ILE A 213 5.34 14.27 -2.97
C ILE A 213 5.17 13.68 -1.58
N ILE A 214 6.22 13.04 -1.09
CA ILE A 214 6.26 12.43 0.24
C ILE A 214 7.49 12.98 0.96
N PHE A 215 7.28 13.54 2.13
CA PHE A 215 8.35 13.96 3.02
C PHE A 215 8.31 13.11 4.29
N GLN A 216 9.45 12.54 4.66
CA GLN A 216 9.63 11.78 5.89
C GLN A 216 10.76 12.38 6.70
N HIS A 217 10.59 12.44 8.03
CA HIS A 217 11.65 12.82 8.93
C HIS A 217 11.56 12.09 10.27
N GLY A 218 12.69 11.99 10.98
CA GLY A 218 12.85 11.28 12.23
C GLY A 218 13.60 9.97 12.05
N LEU A 219 13.20 8.91 12.75
CA LEU A 219 13.84 7.60 12.64
C LEU A 219 13.44 6.91 11.32
N LEU A 220 14.34 6.89 10.36
CA LEU A 220 14.15 6.21 9.07
C LEU A 220 14.95 4.91 8.97
N SER A 221 15.88 4.66 9.88
CA SER A 221 16.56 3.38 10.04
C SER A 221 15.64 2.38 10.73
N THR A 222 15.79 1.11 10.36
CA THR A 222 15.06 0.01 11.00
C THR A 222 15.92 -0.59 12.12
N PRO A 223 15.46 -0.59 13.38
CA PRO A 223 16.24 -1.05 14.54
C PRO A 223 16.74 -2.50 14.45
N PHE A 224 16.11 -3.31 13.62
CA PHE A 224 16.40 -4.73 13.48
C PHE A 224 17.32 -5.06 12.30
N HIS A 225 17.59 -4.10 11.38
CA HIS A 225 18.48 -4.31 10.26
C HIS A 225 19.92 -4.26 10.72
N ARG A 226 20.66 -5.33 10.50
CA ARG A 226 22.06 -5.47 10.84
C ARG A 226 22.93 -5.14 9.64
N PHE A 227 24.08 -4.57 9.92
CA PHE A 227 25.05 -4.21 8.92
C PHE A 227 26.46 -4.67 9.32
N TYR A 228 27.24 -5.15 8.37
CA TYR A 228 28.61 -5.61 8.59
C TYR A 228 29.57 -4.88 7.66
N PHE A 229 30.51 -4.15 8.24
CA PHE A 229 31.62 -3.56 7.50
C PHE A 229 32.64 -4.61 7.03
N VAL A 230 33.49 -4.25 6.07
CA VAL A 230 34.57 -5.11 5.59
C VAL A 230 35.42 -5.59 6.77
N GLY A 231 35.60 -6.92 6.87
CA GLY A 231 36.39 -7.56 7.92
C GLY A 231 35.79 -7.50 9.33
N ALA A 232 34.66 -6.88 9.53
CA ALA A 232 34.01 -6.84 10.84
C ALA A 232 33.28 -8.16 11.14
N THR A 233 33.50 -8.70 12.32
CA THR A 233 32.80 -9.87 12.85
C THR A 233 31.56 -9.47 13.66
N LYS A 234 31.52 -8.24 14.17
CA LYS A 234 30.43 -7.67 14.95
C LYS A 234 29.49 -6.85 14.06
N ALA A 235 28.19 -7.11 14.16
CA ALA A 235 27.19 -6.32 13.49
C ALA A 235 27.01 -4.94 14.15
N VAL A 236 26.64 -3.96 13.33
CA VAL A 236 26.06 -2.69 13.77
C VAL A 236 24.63 -2.61 13.22
N VAL A 237 23.85 -1.66 13.72
CA VAL A 237 22.53 -1.38 13.15
C VAL A 237 22.68 -0.44 11.97
N GLU A 238 21.78 -0.59 10.96
CA GLU A 238 21.78 0.34 9.84
C GLU A 238 21.63 1.80 10.32
N ASN A 239 22.27 2.69 9.59
CA ASN A 239 22.15 4.12 9.83
C ASN A 239 21.79 4.84 8.54
N LEU A 240 20.59 5.40 8.48
CA LEU A 240 20.07 6.15 7.33
C LEU A 240 19.87 7.62 7.69
N PRO A 241 19.96 8.54 6.71
CA PRO A 241 19.63 9.95 6.95
C PRO A 241 18.21 10.10 7.50
N GLN A 242 18.05 11.02 8.45
CA GLN A 242 16.78 11.26 9.13
C GLN A 242 15.74 12.02 8.30
N GLN A 243 16.03 12.32 7.04
CA GLN A 243 15.12 13.00 6.12
C GLN A 243 15.10 12.32 4.77
N ARG A 244 13.91 12.08 4.24
CA ARG A 244 13.71 11.49 2.92
C ARG A 244 12.58 12.19 2.18
N VAL A 245 12.88 12.68 0.99
CA VAL A 245 11.90 13.25 0.04
C VAL A 245 11.73 12.25 -1.09
N LYS A 246 10.47 11.94 -1.43
CA LYS A 246 10.12 11.00 -2.52
C LYS A 246 9.14 11.69 -3.47
N VAL A 247 9.36 11.52 -4.76
CA VAL A 247 8.52 12.11 -5.83
C VAL A 247 8.08 11.00 -6.79
N PRO A 248 6.90 10.40 -6.58
CA PRO A 248 6.27 9.53 -7.56
C PRO A 248 5.53 10.34 -8.63
N LEU A 249 5.69 9.98 -9.90
CA LEU A 249 4.96 10.55 -11.04
C LEU A 249 4.30 9.42 -11.83
N GLY A 250 2.98 9.33 -11.79
CA GLY A 250 2.20 8.28 -12.44
C GLY A 250 1.46 8.79 -13.68
N VAL A 251 1.39 7.98 -14.73
CA VAL A 251 0.52 8.20 -15.90
C VAL A 251 -0.26 6.92 -16.17
N GLN A 252 -1.55 7.03 -16.41
CA GLN A 252 -2.42 5.90 -16.73
C GLN A 252 -3.20 6.19 -18.02
N LEU A 253 -3.23 5.22 -18.91
CA LEU A 253 -4.07 5.21 -20.10
C LEU A 253 -5.07 4.05 -19.99
N ASN A 254 -6.36 4.36 -20.08
CA ASN A 254 -7.40 3.35 -20.20
C ASN A 254 -8.03 3.44 -21.57
N SER A 255 -8.22 2.30 -22.25
CA SER A 255 -8.84 2.23 -23.57
C SER A 255 -9.78 1.03 -23.67
N PHE A 256 -11.02 1.27 -24.11
CA PHE A 256 -11.97 0.22 -24.46
C PHE A 256 -11.72 -0.25 -25.90
N ILE A 257 -11.27 -1.49 -26.06
CA ILE A 257 -10.99 -2.11 -27.35
C ILE A 257 -12.16 -3.05 -27.69
N GLY A 258 -12.90 -2.68 -28.73
CA GLY A 258 -14.13 -3.39 -29.08
C GLY A 258 -15.20 -3.27 -27.97
N ALA A 259 -15.96 -4.35 -27.73
CA ALA A 259 -17.05 -4.39 -26.76
C ALA A 259 -16.70 -5.10 -25.44
N ARG A 260 -15.54 -5.76 -25.37
CA ARG A 260 -15.25 -6.72 -24.29
C ARG A 260 -13.92 -6.51 -23.57
N LEU A 261 -12.98 -5.82 -24.16
CA LEU A 261 -11.63 -5.67 -23.61
C LEU A 261 -11.38 -4.23 -23.18
N VAL A 262 -10.79 -4.08 -21.99
CA VAL A 262 -10.28 -2.81 -21.49
C VAL A 262 -8.77 -2.93 -21.38
N LEU A 263 -8.03 -2.09 -22.05
CA LEU A 263 -6.59 -1.96 -21.89
C LEU A 263 -6.33 -0.91 -20.80
N GLN A 264 -5.62 -1.26 -19.75
CA GLN A 264 -5.19 -0.36 -18.68
C GLN A 264 -3.67 -0.38 -18.61
N LEU A 265 -3.04 0.65 -19.16
CA LEU A 265 -1.59 0.81 -19.12
C LEU A 265 -1.26 1.88 -18.09
N TYR A 266 -0.40 1.54 -17.13
CA TYR A 266 0.09 2.44 -16.11
C TYR A 266 1.60 2.48 -16.14
N TYR A 267 2.18 3.69 -16.20
CA TYR A 267 3.59 3.95 -16.03
C TYR A 267 3.80 4.83 -14.82
N ARG A 268 4.83 4.54 -13.99
CA ARG A 268 5.23 5.36 -12.86
C ARG A 268 6.74 5.52 -12.85
N TYR A 269 7.19 6.77 -12.83
CA TYR A 269 8.53 7.15 -12.45
C TYR A 269 8.55 7.47 -10.95
N TYR A 270 9.62 7.05 -10.28
CA TYR A 270 9.87 7.34 -8.87
C TYR A 270 11.27 7.90 -8.73
N TRP A 271 11.41 8.94 -7.90
CA TRP A 271 12.67 9.50 -7.49
C TRP A 271 12.66 9.78 -5.99
N ASP A 272 13.84 9.64 -5.33
CA ASP A 272 14.06 10.12 -3.98
C ASP A 272 15.48 10.67 -3.77
N ASN A 273 15.67 11.41 -2.65
CA ASN A 273 16.97 11.99 -2.30
C ASN A 273 17.97 10.96 -1.75
N TYR A 274 17.57 9.71 -1.51
CA TYR A 274 18.50 8.60 -1.24
C TYR A 274 19.20 8.12 -2.52
N GLY A 275 18.77 8.62 -3.69
CA GLY A 275 19.36 8.32 -4.99
C GLY A 275 18.65 7.21 -5.74
N ILE A 276 17.49 6.76 -5.27
CA ILE A 276 16.68 5.78 -5.98
C ILE A 276 15.96 6.45 -7.14
N HIS A 277 16.10 5.85 -8.31
CA HIS A 277 15.30 6.12 -9.50
C HIS A 277 14.61 4.82 -9.90
N GLY A 278 13.29 4.83 -9.97
CA GLY A 278 12.50 3.63 -10.25
C GLY A 278 11.52 3.83 -11.40
N HIS A 279 11.32 2.79 -12.20
CA HIS A 279 10.39 2.75 -13.31
C HIS A 279 9.44 1.56 -13.13
N THR A 280 8.15 1.81 -13.15
CA THR A 280 7.11 0.77 -13.12
C THR A 280 6.31 0.85 -14.40
N ILE A 281 6.12 -0.27 -15.09
CA ILE A 281 5.15 -0.43 -16.17
C ILE A 281 4.18 -1.53 -15.75
N ASN A 282 2.89 -1.24 -15.73
CA ASN A 282 1.85 -2.21 -15.42
C ASN A 282 0.82 -2.23 -16.53
N LEU A 283 0.56 -3.42 -17.06
CA LEU A 283 -0.49 -3.68 -18.05
C LEU A 283 -1.51 -4.63 -17.41
N GLU A 284 -2.76 -4.19 -17.35
CA GLU A 284 -3.89 -5.01 -16.93
C GLU A 284 -4.97 -4.97 -18.02
N THR A 285 -5.51 -6.12 -18.38
CA THR A 285 -6.46 -6.23 -19.50
C THR A 285 -7.72 -6.98 -19.10
N PRO A 286 -8.69 -6.35 -18.40
CA PRO A 286 -9.98 -6.95 -18.13
C PRO A 286 -10.71 -7.35 -19.41
N ILE A 287 -11.04 -8.65 -19.52
CA ILE A 287 -11.72 -9.26 -20.68
C ILE A 287 -13.08 -9.76 -20.21
N LYS A 288 -14.14 -9.17 -20.71
CA LYS A 288 -15.51 -9.54 -20.38
C LYS A 288 -15.90 -10.78 -21.18
N ILE A 289 -15.92 -11.95 -20.52
CA ILE A 289 -16.29 -13.23 -21.13
C ILE A 289 -17.80 -13.29 -21.37
N ILE A 290 -18.57 -13.05 -20.31
CA ILE A 290 -20.02 -12.86 -20.33
C ILE A 290 -20.36 -11.63 -19.47
N PRO A 291 -21.61 -11.11 -19.47
CA PRO A 291 -21.96 -9.93 -18.69
C PRO A 291 -21.59 -10.00 -17.20
N GLN A 292 -21.59 -11.19 -16.61
CA GLN A 292 -21.30 -11.42 -15.20
C GLN A 292 -19.84 -11.77 -14.93
N LEU A 293 -19.11 -12.31 -15.92
CA LEU A 293 -17.77 -12.86 -15.71
C LEU A 293 -16.71 -12.11 -16.49
N THR A 294 -15.70 -11.62 -15.78
CA THR A 294 -14.54 -10.93 -16.35
C THR A 294 -13.27 -11.67 -15.97
N PHE A 295 -12.43 -11.98 -16.93
CA PHE A 295 -11.07 -12.47 -16.76
C PHE A 295 -10.11 -11.28 -16.78
N VAL A 296 -9.13 -11.23 -15.87
CA VAL A 296 -8.28 -10.05 -15.65
C VAL A 296 -6.81 -10.48 -15.59
N PRO A 297 -6.15 -10.74 -16.74
CA PRO A 297 -4.72 -10.96 -16.76
C PRO A 297 -3.96 -9.64 -16.56
N PHE A 298 -2.77 -9.74 -15.96
CA PHE A 298 -1.91 -8.58 -15.76
C PHE A 298 -0.43 -8.96 -15.74
N VAL A 299 0.40 -7.98 -16.08
CA VAL A 299 1.85 -8.05 -15.93
C VAL A 299 2.37 -6.70 -15.47
N ARG A 300 3.38 -6.73 -14.59
CA ARG A 300 4.11 -5.55 -14.12
C ARG A 300 5.60 -5.80 -14.26
N PHE A 301 6.28 -4.88 -14.85
CA PHE A 301 7.74 -4.76 -14.82
C PHE A 301 8.13 -3.61 -13.90
N TYR A 302 9.19 -3.80 -13.12
CA TYR A 302 9.79 -2.78 -12.30
C TYR A 302 11.30 -2.82 -12.41
N SER A 303 11.94 -1.65 -12.44
CA SER A 303 13.39 -1.48 -12.38
C SER A 303 13.72 -0.31 -11.49
N GLN A 304 14.73 -0.46 -10.64
CA GLN A 304 15.26 0.65 -9.84
C GLN A 304 16.78 0.66 -9.84
N GLN A 305 17.35 1.85 -9.76
CA GLN A 305 18.71 2.10 -9.32
C GLN A 305 18.74 2.09 -7.79
N GLY A 306 19.80 1.51 -7.20
CA GLY A 306 19.95 1.42 -5.74
C GLY A 306 20.21 2.77 -5.07
N ALA A 307 19.89 2.83 -3.77
CA ALA A 307 20.21 3.96 -2.92
C ALA A 307 21.73 4.11 -2.75
N LYS A 308 22.20 5.34 -2.54
CA LYS A 308 23.62 5.67 -2.26
C LYS A 308 24.16 4.97 -1.01
N TYR A 309 23.25 4.62 -0.08
CA TYR A 309 23.57 4.09 1.24
C TYR A 309 23.47 2.57 1.30
N PHE A 310 23.09 1.93 0.20
CA PHE A 310 23.02 0.48 0.12
C PHE A 310 24.39 -0.12 -0.16
N PHE A 311 24.78 -1.09 0.67
CA PHE A 311 26.00 -1.88 0.49
C PHE A 311 25.68 -3.35 0.76
N PRO A 312 26.08 -4.27 -0.13
CA PRO A 312 26.03 -5.70 0.14
C PRO A 312 26.86 -6.09 1.37
N TYR A 313 26.64 -7.28 1.88
CA TYR A 313 27.34 -7.83 3.04
C TYR A 313 28.85 -7.65 2.93
N GLN A 314 29.47 -7.01 3.93
CA GLN A 314 30.92 -6.79 4.05
C GLN A 314 31.57 -6.10 2.84
N THR A 315 30.90 -5.16 2.19
CA THR A 315 31.48 -4.38 1.08
C THR A 315 31.79 -2.93 1.43
N ALA A 316 31.17 -2.38 2.48
CA ALA A 316 31.45 -1.00 2.93
C ALA A 316 32.65 -0.92 3.86
N ASN A 317 33.43 0.16 3.74
CA ASN A 317 34.54 0.45 4.64
C ASN A 317 34.04 1.04 5.96
N ALA A 318 34.77 0.78 7.04
CA ALA A 318 34.53 1.46 8.31
C ALA A 318 34.79 2.97 8.14
N GLY A 319 33.76 3.78 8.31
CA GLY A 319 33.82 5.25 8.10
C GLY A 319 32.69 5.80 7.27
N GLU A 320 31.90 4.94 6.63
CA GLU A 320 30.64 5.36 6.01
C GLU A 320 29.69 5.88 7.08
N ALA A 321 29.19 7.12 6.89
CA ALA A 321 28.28 7.76 7.83
C ALA A 321 26.87 7.16 7.76
N PHE A 322 26.42 6.77 6.56
CA PHE A 322 25.10 6.19 6.31
C PHE A 322 25.25 4.89 5.52
N PHE A 323 24.57 3.85 5.98
CA PHE A 323 24.66 2.51 5.40
C PHE A 323 23.43 1.67 5.73
N THR A 324 23.10 0.76 4.84
CA THR A 324 22.08 -0.27 5.01
C THR A 324 22.43 -1.51 4.18
N SER A 325 21.99 -2.67 4.66
CA SER A 325 22.02 -3.94 3.94
C SER A 325 20.66 -4.35 3.39
N ASP A 326 19.65 -3.45 3.45
CA ASP A 326 18.30 -3.73 2.98
C ASP A 326 18.26 -3.77 1.45
N TYR A 327 18.04 -4.95 0.90
CA TYR A 327 17.97 -5.17 -0.55
C TYR A 327 16.76 -4.52 -1.21
N ASP A 328 15.74 -4.05 -0.46
CA ASP A 328 14.70 -3.20 -1.00
C ASP A 328 15.20 -1.82 -1.41
N LEU A 329 16.35 -1.40 -0.87
CA LEU A 329 17.08 -0.19 -1.27
C LEU A 329 18.19 -0.46 -2.30
N SER A 330 18.41 -1.70 -2.73
CA SER A 330 19.38 -2.08 -3.76
C SER A 330 18.92 -1.71 -5.18
N GLY A 331 19.78 -1.87 -6.15
CA GLY A 331 19.43 -1.84 -7.57
C GLY A 331 18.91 -3.20 -8.03
N PHE A 332 17.68 -3.27 -8.54
CA PHE A 332 17.13 -4.52 -9.04
C PHE A 332 16.06 -4.31 -10.13
N THR A 333 15.73 -5.41 -10.80
CA THR A 333 14.59 -5.51 -11.69
C THR A 333 13.64 -6.60 -11.20
N SER A 334 12.35 -6.44 -11.48
CA SER A 334 11.36 -7.44 -11.10
C SER A 334 10.21 -7.56 -12.08
N PHE A 335 9.61 -8.74 -12.10
CA PHE A 335 8.38 -9.04 -12.81
C PHE A 335 7.32 -9.52 -11.84
N LYS A 336 6.10 -8.99 -11.98
CA LYS A 336 4.90 -9.51 -11.32
C LYS A 336 3.87 -9.81 -12.39
N TYR A 337 3.37 -11.02 -12.42
CA TYR A 337 2.34 -11.43 -13.38
C TYR A 337 1.30 -12.34 -12.72
N GLY A 338 0.14 -12.41 -13.32
CA GLY A 338 -0.94 -13.21 -12.80
C GLY A 338 -2.25 -12.97 -13.52
N ALA A 339 -3.30 -13.49 -12.92
CA ALA A 339 -4.65 -13.34 -13.44
C ALA A 339 -5.67 -13.30 -12.31
N GLY A 340 -6.82 -12.71 -12.60
CA GLY A 340 -7.98 -12.70 -11.74
C GLY A 340 -9.24 -13.11 -12.49
N ILE A 341 -10.20 -13.63 -11.74
CA ILE A 341 -11.58 -13.86 -12.19
C ILE A 341 -12.48 -12.99 -11.32
N ARG A 342 -13.35 -12.23 -11.98
CA ARG A 342 -14.31 -11.35 -11.33
C ARG A 342 -15.72 -11.73 -11.77
N PHE A 343 -16.54 -12.10 -10.81
CA PHE A 343 -17.96 -12.27 -11.00
C PHE A 343 -18.69 -11.04 -10.47
N SER A 344 -19.56 -10.41 -11.30
CA SER A 344 -20.36 -9.25 -10.92
C SER A 344 -21.83 -9.59 -11.16
N SER A 345 -22.68 -9.41 -10.14
CA SER A 345 -24.11 -9.64 -10.28
C SER A 345 -24.75 -8.57 -11.17
N VAL A 346 -25.57 -9.00 -12.11
CA VAL A 346 -26.40 -8.10 -12.94
C VAL A 346 -27.71 -7.75 -12.23
N LYS A 347 -28.13 -8.57 -11.28
CA LYS A 347 -29.35 -8.37 -10.49
C LYS A 347 -29.04 -7.54 -9.24
N ASP A 348 -30.07 -6.91 -8.70
CA ASP A 348 -29.99 -6.19 -7.42
C ASP A 348 -30.01 -7.21 -6.25
N THR A 349 -28.88 -7.88 -6.05
CA THR A 349 -28.65 -8.85 -4.99
C THR A 349 -27.74 -8.27 -3.92
N PHE A 350 -27.73 -8.86 -2.73
CA PHE A 350 -26.83 -8.51 -1.65
C PHE A 350 -25.35 -8.60 -2.09
N PHE A 351 -24.96 -9.66 -2.77
CA PHE A 351 -23.63 -9.81 -3.36
C PHE A 351 -23.55 -9.10 -4.71
N LYS A 352 -22.74 -8.05 -4.80
CA LYS A 352 -22.50 -7.27 -6.03
C LYS A 352 -21.31 -7.79 -6.82
N GLN A 353 -20.23 -8.16 -6.13
CA GLN A 353 -19.03 -8.63 -6.78
C GLN A 353 -18.28 -9.63 -5.91
N ILE A 354 -17.74 -10.65 -6.54
CA ILE A 354 -16.77 -11.60 -5.97
C ILE A 354 -15.60 -11.67 -6.94
N SER A 355 -14.37 -11.60 -6.45
CA SER A 355 -13.20 -11.82 -7.29
C SER A 355 -12.14 -12.65 -6.58
N LEU A 356 -11.43 -13.44 -7.37
CA LEU A 356 -10.26 -14.20 -6.96
C LEU A 356 -9.10 -13.80 -7.87
N ARG A 357 -7.92 -13.55 -7.31
CA ARG A 357 -6.72 -13.14 -8.04
C ARG A 357 -5.51 -13.90 -7.54
N TYR A 358 -4.70 -14.39 -8.48
CA TYR A 358 -3.38 -14.95 -8.21
C TYR A 358 -2.31 -14.06 -8.82
N ALA A 359 -1.18 -13.91 -8.12
CA ALA A 359 0.00 -13.19 -8.59
C ALA A 359 1.27 -13.95 -8.22
N HIS A 360 2.20 -14.02 -9.16
CA HIS A 360 3.59 -14.41 -8.93
C HIS A 360 4.49 -13.22 -9.16
N TYR A 361 5.47 -13.03 -8.28
CA TYR A 361 6.49 -11.98 -8.33
C TYR A 361 7.86 -12.59 -8.25
N ARG A 362 8.81 -12.03 -9.00
CA ARG A 362 10.22 -12.44 -8.97
C ARG A 362 11.13 -11.23 -9.19
N ARG A 363 12.17 -11.13 -8.36
CA ARG A 363 13.30 -10.20 -8.51
C ARG A 363 14.52 -10.91 -9.10
N ASN A 364 15.42 -10.14 -9.72
CA ASN A 364 16.66 -10.67 -10.27
C ASN A 364 17.69 -11.03 -9.19
N ASP A 365 17.55 -10.58 -7.95
CA ASP A 365 18.36 -10.94 -6.79
C ASP A 365 17.91 -12.23 -6.09
N GLY A 366 16.88 -12.90 -6.63
CA GLY A 366 16.40 -14.20 -6.13
C GLY A 366 15.16 -14.15 -5.25
N LEU A 367 14.72 -12.97 -4.78
CA LEU A 367 13.47 -12.86 -4.02
C LEU A 367 12.26 -13.15 -4.92
N TYR A 368 11.33 -13.98 -4.44
CA TYR A 368 10.06 -14.23 -5.10
C TYR A 368 8.92 -14.34 -4.10
N PHE A 369 7.70 -14.14 -4.56
CA PHE A 369 6.51 -14.41 -3.77
C PHE A 369 5.34 -14.88 -4.62
N ASN A 370 4.43 -15.59 -3.96
CA ASN A 370 3.11 -15.95 -4.48
C ASN A 370 2.03 -15.27 -3.62
N GLN A 371 1.00 -14.78 -4.26
CA GLN A 371 -0.12 -14.12 -3.60
C GLN A 371 -1.45 -14.61 -4.17
N VAL A 372 -2.37 -14.97 -3.29
CA VAL A 372 -3.77 -15.24 -3.62
C VAL A 372 -4.63 -14.25 -2.88
N SER A 373 -5.54 -13.57 -3.56
CA SER A 373 -6.43 -12.60 -2.95
C SER A 373 -7.88 -12.86 -3.36
N SER A 374 -8.80 -12.75 -2.42
CA SER A 374 -10.24 -12.76 -2.67
C SER A 374 -10.85 -11.43 -2.21
N TYR A 375 -11.82 -10.96 -2.98
CA TYR A 375 -12.53 -9.73 -2.69
C TYR A 375 -14.03 -9.94 -2.85
N PHE A 376 -14.79 -9.43 -1.89
CA PHE A 376 -16.24 -9.49 -1.83
C PHE A 376 -16.78 -8.08 -1.68
N ASN A 377 -17.76 -7.73 -2.49
CA ASN A 377 -18.52 -6.49 -2.36
C ASN A 377 -20.00 -6.83 -2.19
N MET A 378 -20.58 -6.30 -1.14
CA MET A 378 -21.96 -6.55 -0.73
C MET A 378 -22.65 -5.22 -0.45
N VAL A 379 -23.95 -5.13 -0.74
CA VAL A 379 -24.76 -3.94 -0.48
C VAL A 379 -25.99 -4.34 0.31
N GLY A 380 -26.10 -3.81 1.55
CA GLY A 380 -27.31 -3.86 2.37
C GLY A 380 -28.22 -2.68 2.06
N LYS A 381 -29.52 -2.94 2.06
CA LYS A 381 -30.58 -1.92 1.91
C LYS A 381 -30.89 -1.27 3.24
#